data_7845f84031cd4d48f2b1e560f0f76d21
#
_entry.id   7845f84031cd4d48f2b1e560f0f76d21
#
_cell.length_a   1.000
_cell.length_b   1.000
_cell.length_c   1.000
_cell.angle_alpha   90.00
_cell.angle_beta   90.00
_cell.angle_gamma   90.00
#
_symmetry.space_group_name_H-M   'P 1'
#
loop_
_entity.id
_entity.type
_entity.pdbx_description
1 polymer ?
#
loop_
_entity_poly.entity_id
_entity_poly.type
_entity_poly.pdbx_seq_one_letter_code
_entity_poly.pdbx_strand_id
1 'polypeptide(L)'
;MNSPLIFNPADLKPETPWSETVWAWTAEEKLVNHRRRTRLCAAALLPFVDGKPDWEGFRRSIQWMIAAGDHYGVEMVFVLNADTGYIFQLSDQLYAEVLRKFREYFPGRRFIAGVTAKGGEADSGFRAERYRGLIDLVQEHENCEVMLMTSRHLSQLPPAERRDAYYEIAEYLTHPALVHALEPAFVPWATTFEPWLLWQLAQHPKFVGGKISTLDEPHFLYWAAMCDDLRLSFAPHSGDDFGIATAIRLGQPLLVGAAVTAAPLICAAKDMWLDDAVAAKRGRTGQGGFDSRVYKLFEALQSLEDVVFRLDARGSAAAYKHSTAHLLFQLGILDSPEIHPECPDLRGDDEPERVTEALIRVRRMAARLGIPGYEV
;
A
#
# COMPACT_ATOMS: atom_id res chain seq x y z
N MET A 1 -21.98 19.41 -3.79
CA MET A 1 -21.01 19.18 -2.70
C MET A 1 -21.78 18.44 -1.61
N ASN A 2 -21.69 17.11 -1.60
CA ASN A 2 -22.30 16.31 -0.53
C ASN A 2 -21.30 16.32 0.62
N SER A 3 -21.72 16.79 1.79
CA SER A 3 -20.95 16.69 3.03
C SER A 3 -20.55 15.21 3.23
N PRO A 4 -19.32 14.94 3.67
CA PRO A 4 -18.95 13.59 4.06
C PRO A 4 -19.94 13.13 5.11
N LEU A 5 -20.52 11.94 4.92
CA LEU A 5 -21.37 11.30 5.92
C LEU A 5 -20.54 11.14 7.19
N ILE A 6 -20.74 12.01 8.15
CA ILE A 6 -20.19 11.84 9.50
C ILE A 6 -20.89 10.60 10.04
N PHE A 7 -20.14 9.51 10.12
CA PHE A 7 -20.61 8.29 10.75
C PHE A 7 -20.91 8.60 12.22
N ASN A 8 -22.15 8.42 12.61
CA ASN A 8 -22.55 8.55 14.00
C ASN A 8 -22.43 7.16 14.66
N PRO A 9 -21.57 6.96 15.65
CA PRO A 9 -21.49 5.69 16.37
C PRO A 9 -22.82 5.19 16.93
N ALA A 10 -23.80 6.10 17.14
CA ALA A 10 -25.15 5.76 17.57
C ALA A 10 -25.98 5.04 16.48
N ASP A 11 -25.55 5.09 15.21
CA ASP A 11 -26.20 4.37 14.11
C ASP A 11 -25.80 2.89 14.05
N LEU A 12 -24.81 2.48 14.83
CA LEU A 12 -24.48 1.09 15.06
C LEU A 12 -25.51 0.46 15.98
N LYS A 13 -26.07 -0.67 15.57
CA LYS A 13 -27.08 -1.36 16.38
C LYS A 13 -26.56 -1.69 17.79
N PRO A 14 -27.42 -1.57 18.82
CA PRO A 14 -27.02 -1.72 20.23
C PRO A 14 -26.56 -3.12 20.64
N GLU A 15 -26.53 -4.06 19.74
CA GLU A 15 -26.06 -5.45 20.00
C GLU A 15 -24.54 -5.56 20.06
N THR A 16 -23.81 -4.52 19.71
CA THR A 16 -22.37 -4.44 19.90
C THR A 16 -22.09 -3.85 21.28
N PRO A 17 -21.37 -4.53 22.18
CA PRO A 17 -21.09 -4.01 23.53
C PRO A 17 -20.08 -2.86 23.47
N TRP A 18 -20.51 -1.69 22.99
CA TRP A 18 -19.69 -0.48 22.91
C TRP A 18 -19.32 0.09 24.26
N SER A 19 -20.16 -0.19 25.27
CA SER A 19 -20.03 0.45 26.59
C SER A 19 -18.93 -0.13 27.47
N GLU A 20 -18.42 -1.32 27.16
CA GLU A 20 -17.50 -2.01 28.08
C GLU A 20 -16.07 -2.19 27.56
N THR A 21 -15.79 -1.86 26.30
CA THR A 21 -14.52 -2.26 25.65
C THR A 21 -13.73 -1.19 24.92
N VAL A 22 -14.13 0.08 24.98
CA VAL A 22 -13.32 1.18 24.43
C VAL A 22 -12.15 1.46 25.38
N TRP A 23 -11.15 0.59 25.35
CA TRP A 23 -9.88 0.82 26.02
C TRP A 23 -8.99 1.57 25.04
N ALA A 24 -8.79 2.85 25.25
CA ALA A 24 -7.68 3.51 24.60
C ALA A 24 -6.39 2.70 24.86
N TRP A 25 -5.72 2.29 23.82
CA TRP A 25 -4.43 1.61 23.98
C TRP A 25 -3.50 2.50 24.78
N THR A 26 -2.87 1.95 25.79
CA THR A 26 -1.83 2.68 26.53
C THR A 26 -0.70 3.05 25.56
N ALA A 27 0.04 4.10 25.90
CA ALA A 27 1.22 4.48 25.10
C ALA A 27 2.20 3.30 24.93
N GLU A 28 2.22 2.37 25.89
CA GLU A 28 3.05 1.16 25.85
C GLU A 28 2.52 0.13 24.85
N GLU A 29 1.23 -0.11 24.84
CA GLU A 29 0.59 -1.01 23.88
C GLU A 29 0.70 -0.44 22.47
N LYS A 30 0.53 0.88 22.28
CA LYS A 30 0.75 1.56 21.01
C LYS A 30 2.21 1.41 20.54
N LEU A 31 3.19 1.55 21.43
CA LEU A 31 4.59 1.36 21.10
C LEU A 31 4.94 -0.09 20.75
N VAL A 32 4.42 -1.07 21.50
CA VAL A 32 4.60 -2.50 21.21
C VAL A 32 3.96 -2.86 19.88
N ASN A 33 2.76 -2.35 19.59
CA ASN A 33 2.10 -2.55 18.31
C ASN A 33 2.85 -1.85 17.18
N HIS A 34 3.37 -0.66 17.42
CA HIS A 34 4.21 0.03 16.45
C HIS A 34 5.44 -0.81 16.09
N ARG A 35 6.12 -1.40 17.05
CA ARG A 35 7.24 -2.35 16.82
C ARG A 35 6.82 -3.60 16.05
N ARG A 36 5.66 -4.18 16.35
CA ARG A 36 5.10 -5.32 15.60
C ARG A 36 4.68 -4.94 14.19
N ARG A 37 4.38 -3.67 13.96
CA ARG A 37 4.01 -3.08 12.67
C ARG A 37 5.20 -2.42 11.95
N THR A 38 6.44 -2.72 12.35
CA THR A 38 7.67 -2.18 11.71
C THR A 38 7.95 -2.81 10.34
N ARG A 39 7.00 -3.46 9.75
CA ARG A 39 7.12 -3.91 8.37
C ARG A 39 6.66 -2.82 7.39
N LEU A 40 7.25 -2.84 6.21
CA LEU A 40 6.84 -2.06 5.06
C LEU A 40 6.35 -3.01 3.97
N CYS A 41 5.06 -2.90 3.62
CA CYS A 41 4.52 -3.62 2.48
C CYS A 41 4.71 -2.75 1.23
N ALA A 42 5.54 -3.22 0.29
CA ALA A 42 5.88 -2.53 -0.95
C ALA A 42 5.08 -3.11 -2.12
N ALA A 43 4.22 -2.31 -2.73
CA ALA A 43 3.49 -2.73 -3.93
C ALA A 43 4.44 -2.72 -5.14
N ALA A 44 4.98 -3.89 -5.49
CA ALA A 44 6.03 -4.04 -6.48
C ALA A 44 5.58 -3.67 -7.90
N LEU A 45 6.44 -2.93 -8.61
CA LEU A 45 6.30 -2.67 -10.04
C LEU A 45 6.92 -3.83 -10.83
N LEU A 46 6.27 -4.28 -11.89
CA LEU A 46 6.84 -5.15 -12.91
C LEU A 46 7.40 -4.27 -14.04
N PRO A 47 8.73 -4.15 -14.21
CA PRO A 47 9.30 -3.34 -15.29
C PRO A 47 9.24 -4.05 -16.65
N PHE A 48 9.37 -3.27 -17.72
CA PHE A 48 9.34 -3.75 -19.10
C PHE A 48 10.52 -3.20 -19.90
N VAL A 49 10.96 -3.99 -20.90
CA VAL A 49 11.93 -3.60 -21.93
C VAL A 49 11.45 -4.19 -23.26
N ASP A 50 11.37 -3.38 -24.31
CA ASP A 50 10.86 -3.78 -25.63
C ASP A 50 9.48 -4.48 -25.54
N GLY A 51 8.60 -3.98 -24.67
CA GLY A 51 7.27 -4.51 -24.43
C GLY A 51 7.20 -5.86 -23.74
N LYS A 52 8.32 -6.36 -23.18
CA LYS A 52 8.40 -7.62 -22.43
C LYS A 52 8.80 -7.38 -20.98
N PRO A 53 8.37 -8.26 -20.04
CA PRO A 53 8.79 -8.15 -18.65
C PRO A 53 10.32 -8.18 -18.51
N ASP A 54 10.88 -7.21 -17.82
CA ASP A 54 12.28 -7.18 -17.42
C ASP A 54 12.45 -7.88 -16.06
N TRP A 55 12.70 -9.17 -16.10
CA TRP A 55 12.88 -9.99 -14.89
C TRP A 55 14.11 -9.62 -14.09
N GLU A 56 15.17 -9.17 -14.74
CA GLU A 56 16.39 -8.77 -14.05
C GLU A 56 16.21 -7.39 -13.38
N GLY A 57 15.56 -6.44 -14.03
CA GLY A 57 15.15 -5.18 -13.43
C GLY A 57 14.17 -5.38 -12.27
N PHE A 58 13.23 -6.31 -12.42
CA PHE A 58 12.34 -6.72 -11.33
C PHE A 58 13.14 -7.24 -10.13
N ARG A 59 14.09 -8.14 -10.35
CA ARG A 59 14.96 -8.69 -9.31
C ARG A 59 15.76 -7.58 -8.62
N ARG A 60 16.41 -6.69 -9.39
CA ARG A 60 17.22 -5.59 -8.86
C ARG A 60 16.38 -4.63 -8.02
N SER A 61 15.17 -4.26 -8.46
CA SER A 61 14.29 -3.35 -7.72
C SER A 61 13.87 -3.95 -6.37
N ILE A 62 13.51 -5.22 -6.33
CA ILE A 62 13.20 -5.93 -5.09
C ILE A 62 14.42 -5.99 -4.17
N GLN A 63 15.60 -6.32 -4.69
CA GLN A 63 16.85 -6.36 -3.90
C GLN A 63 17.21 -5.01 -3.31
N TRP A 64 17.02 -3.91 -4.04
CA TRP A 64 17.25 -2.57 -3.54
C TRP A 64 16.34 -2.24 -2.35
N MET A 65 15.07 -2.59 -2.42
CA MET A 65 14.13 -2.41 -1.30
C MET A 65 14.50 -3.32 -0.11
N ILE A 66 14.92 -4.57 -0.36
CA ILE A 66 15.40 -5.47 0.70
C ILE A 66 16.60 -4.86 1.42
N ALA A 67 17.60 -4.37 0.67
CA ALA A 67 18.79 -3.76 1.24
C ALA A 67 18.45 -2.56 2.16
N ALA A 68 17.47 -1.76 1.78
CA ALA A 68 16.96 -0.68 2.62
C ALA A 68 16.31 -1.21 3.92
N GLY A 69 15.47 -2.22 3.82
CA GLY A 69 14.85 -2.86 4.98
C GLY A 69 15.87 -3.48 5.93
N ASP A 70 16.82 -4.22 5.40
CA ASP A 70 17.87 -4.88 6.18
C ASP A 70 18.77 -3.86 6.91
N HIS A 71 19.07 -2.72 6.24
CA HIS A 71 19.89 -1.66 6.84
C HIS A 71 19.23 -1.01 8.06
N TYR A 72 17.92 -0.82 8.03
CA TYR A 72 17.16 -0.17 9.11
C TYR A 72 16.37 -1.14 10.01
N GLY A 73 16.53 -2.45 9.83
CA GLY A 73 15.79 -3.44 10.61
C GLY A 73 14.27 -3.44 10.36
N VAL A 74 13.84 -3.01 9.16
CA VAL A 74 12.45 -2.98 8.73
C VAL A 74 12.15 -4.23 7.90
N GLU A 75 11.15 -5.02 8.31
CA GLU A 75 10.69 -6.17 7.54
C GLU A 75 10.05 -5.73 6.23
N MET A 76 10.63 -6.12 5.09
CA MET A 76 10.06 -5.86 3.77
C MET A 76 9.15 -7.01 3.35
N VAL A 77 7.87 -6.70 3.09
CA VAL A 77 6.89 -7.62 2.51
C VAL A 77 6.47 -7.08 1.15
N PHE A 78 6.59 -7.90 0.11
CA PHE A 78 6.27 -7.45 -1.25
C PHE A 78 4.82 -7.77 -1.60
N VAL A 79 4.15 -6.81 -2.23
CA VAL A 79 2.78 -6.98 -2.73
C VAL A 79 2.86 -7.10 -4.25
N LEU A 80 2.69 -8.31 -4.74
CA LEU A 80 2.78 -8.64 -6.15
C LEU A 80 1.41 -8.54 -6.80
N ASN A 81 1.38 -8.26 -8.09
CA ASN A 81 0.14 -8.23 -8.86
C ASN A 81 -0.97 -7.38 -8.19
N ALA A 82 -0.59 -6.26 -7.56
CA ALA A 82 -1.52 -5.21 -7.14
C ALA A 82 -1.71 -4.20 -8.28
N ASP A 83 -2.34 -3.04 -8.01
CA ASP A 83 -2.49 -2.00 -9.03
C ASP A 83 -1.13 -1.55 -9.59
N THR A 84 -0.14 -1.29 -8.74
CA THR A 84 1.24 -0.97 -9.15
C THR A 84 1.86 -2.06 -10.02
N GLY A 85 1.51 -3.33 -9.79
CA GLY A 85 1.94 -4.50 -10.57
C GLY A 85 0.99 -4.88 -11.69
N TYR A 86 0.14 -3.95 -12.16
CA TYR A 86 -0.74 -4.10 -13.33
C TYR A 86 -1.80 -5.20 -13.24
N ILE A 87 -2.35 -5.50 -12.07
CA ILE A 87 -3.35 -6.56 -11.85
C ILE A 87 -4.47 -6.59 -12.90
N PHE A 88 -4.89 -5.41 -13.38
CA PHE A 88 -5.99 -5.27 -14.33
C PHE A 88 -5.57 -5.51 -15.79
N GLN A 89 -4.26 -5.49 -16.10
CA GLN A 89 -3.70 -5.69 -17.44
C GLN A 89 -3.02 -7.06 -17.60
N LEU A 90 -2.54 -7.67 -16.51
CA LEU A 90 -1.84 -8.96 -16.60
C LEU A 90 -2.72 -10.05 -17.22
N SER A 91 -2.19 -10.80 -18.19
CA SER A 91 -2.76 -12.09 -18.56
C SER A 91 -2.61 -13.10 -17.40
N ASP A 92 -3.40 -14.15 -17.38
CA ASP A 92 -3.31 -15.18 -16.33
C ASP A 92 -1.94 -15.88 -16.35
N GLN A 93 -1.37 -16.07 -17.55
CA GLN A 93 -0.03 -16.62 -17.70
C GLN A 93 1.03 -15.70 -17.08
N LEU A 94 1.01 -14.41 -17.39
CA LEU A 94 1.98 -13.46 -16.84
C LEU A 94 1.78 -13.26 -15.33
N TYR A 95 0.53 -13.29 -14.87
CA TYR A 95 0.21 -13.26 -13.44
C TYR A 95 0.91 -14.41 -12.69
N ALA A 96 0.73 -15.64 -13.16
CA ALA A 96 1.36 -16.82 -12.57
C ALA A 96 2.91 -16.75 -12.67
N GLU A 97 3.41 -16.23 -13.79
CA GLU A 97 4.86 -16.09 -13.99
C GLU A 97 5.51 -15.13 -13.00
N VAL A 98 4.87 -13.99 -12.68
CA VAL A 98 5.36 -13.05 -11.65
C VAL A 98 5.52 -13.76 -10.30
N LEU A 99 4.53 -14.53 -9.86
CA LEU A 99 4.60 -15.26 -8.60
C LEU A 99 5.73 -16.28 -8.61
N ARG A 100 5.84 -17.05 -9.70
CA ARG A 100 6.89 -18.05 -9.87
C ARG A 100 8.29 -17.41 -9.87
N LYS A 101 8.48 -16.30 -10.61
CA LYS A 101 9.76 -15.58 -10.67
C LYS A 101 10.14 -14.95 -9.33
N PHE A 102 9.19 -14.41 -8.60
CA PHE A 102 9.48 -13.91 -7.26
C PHE A 102 9.97 -15.04 -6.34
N ARG A 103 9.33 -16.20 -6.36
CA ARG A 103 9.76 -17.38 -5.56
C ARG A 103 11.13 -17.91 -5.98
N GLU A 104 11.41 -17.91 -7.28
CA GLU A 104 12.71 -18.31 -7.83
C GLU A 104 13.85 -17.40 -7.31
N TYR A 105 13.62 -16.07 -7.32
CA TYR A 105 14.63 -15.09 -6.94
C TYR A 105 14.75 -14.89 -5.43
N PHE A 106 13.67 -15.08 -4.69
CA PHE A 106 13.57 -14.79 -3.26
C PHE A 106 12.93 -15.96 -2.48
N PRO A 107 13.55 -17.13 -2.46
CA PRO A 107 12.98 -18.31 -1.84
C PRO A 107 12.74 -18.08 -0.34
N GLY A 108 11.56 -18.52 0.15
CA GLY A 108 11.16 -18.41 1.55
C GLY A 108 10.68 -17.04 1.99
N ARG A 109 10.81 -15.98 1.18
CA ARG A 109 10.25 -14.66 1.54
C ARG A 109 8.73 -14.66 1.50
N ARG A 110 8.13 -13.99 2.49
CA ARG A 110 6.69 -13.73 2.51
C ARG A 110 6.34 -12.67 1.45
N PHE A 111 5.18 -12.85 0.85
CA PHE A 111 4.60 -11.86 -0.07
C PHE A 111 3.07 -11.85 0.01
N ILE A 112 2.48 -10.81 -0.48
CA ILE A 112 1.04 -10.65 -0.65
C ILE A 112 0.78 -10.65 -2.15
N ALA A 113 -0.27 -11.30 -2.61
CA ALA A 113 -0.66 -11.25 -4.03
C ALA A 113 -2.05 -10.64 -4.18
N GLY A 114 -2.18 -9.65 -5.06
CA GLY A 114 -3.46 -9.07 -5.45
C GLY A 114 -4.27 -10.07 -6.26
N VAL A 115 -5.55 -10.24 -5.92
CA VAL A 115 -6.49 -11.12 -6.63
C VAL A 115 -7.72 -10.33 -7.00
N THR A 116 -8.13 -10.37 -8.26
CA THR A 116 -9.35 -9.72 -8.76
C THR A 116 -10.12 -10.62 -9.73
N ALA A 117 -11.41 -10.35 -9.89
CA ALA A 117 -12.14 -10.93 -10.99
C ALA A 117 -11.79 -10.21 -12.29
N LYS A 118 -11.29 -10.95 -13.26
CA LYS A 118 -11.13 -10.48 -14.63
C LYS A 118 -12.44 -10.72 -15.38
N GLY A 119 -13.03 -9.66 -15.92
CA GLY A 119 -14.26 -9.76 -16.70
C GLY A 119 -14.26 -8.73 -17.81
N GLY A 120 -14.63 -9.13 -19.02
CA GLY A 120 -14.87 -8.22 -20.11
C GLY A 120 -16.12 -7.36 -19.87
N GLU A 121 -16.26 -6.26 -20.59
CA GLU A 121 -17.43 -5.36 -20.51
C GLU A 121 -18.77 -6.04 -20.84
N ALA A 122 -18.72 -7.21 -21.50
CA ALA A 122 -19.90 -7.99 -21.90
C ALA A 122 -20.47 -8.88 -20.78
N ASP A 123 -19.84 -8.95 -19.63
CA ASP A 123 -20.23 -9.87 -18.57
C ASP A 123 -21.30 -9.27 -17.64
N SER A 124 -22.40 -9.99 -17.49
CA SER A 124 -23.54 -9.62 -16.65
C SER A 124 -23.26 -9.84 -15.16
N GLY A 125 -22.82 -8.79 -14.45
CA GLY A 125 -22.86 -8.73 -12.99
C GLY A 125 -21.69 -9.39 -12.26
N PHE A 126 -21.72 -9.23 -10.93
CA PHE A 126 -20.75 -9.81 -10.02
C PHE A 126 -20.91 -11.34 -9.92
N ARG A 127 -19.78 -12.05 -9.81
CA ARG A 127 -19.72 -13.49 -9.53
C ARG A 127 -18.47 -13.79 -8.71
N ALA A 128 -18.65 -14.32 -7.52
CA ALA A 128 -17.56 -14.65 -6.59
C ALA A 128 -16.61 -15.73 -7.16
N GLU A 129 -17.15 -16.68 -7.95
CA GLU A 129 -16.37 -17.77 -8.56
C GLU A 129 -15.25 -17.29 -9.46
N ARG A 130 -15.33 -16.05 -9.97
CA ARG A 130 -14.27 -15.46 -10.82
C ARG A 130 -13.00 -15.12 -10.05
N TYR A 131 -13.09 -14.99 -8.73
CA TYR A 131 -11.93 -14.83 -7.86
C TYR A 131 -11.23 -16.14 -7.55
N ARG A 132 -11.98 -17.25 -7.57
CA ARG A 132 -11.54 -18.56 -7.09
C ARG A 132 -10.24 -19.02 -7.76
N GLY A 133 -10.15 -18.98 -9.09
CA GLY A 133 -8.98 -19.50 -9.81
C GLY A 133 -7.68 -18.80 -9.41
N LEU A 134 -7.70 -17.46 -9.20
CA LEU A 134 -6.54 -16.73 -8.73
C LEU A 134 -6.29 -16.93 -7.23
N ILE A 135 -7.34 -17.08 -6.42
CA ILE A 135 -7.21 -17.41 -5.00
C ILE A 135 -6.51 -18.77 -4.85
N ASP A 136 -7.00 -19.79 -5.55
CA ASP A 136 -6.43 -21.13 -5.51
C ASP A 136 -4.95 -21.11 -5.92
N LEU A 137 -4.62 -20.43 -7.03
CA LEU A 137 -3.23 -20.28 -7.50
C LEU A 137 -2.32 -19.60 -6.47
N VAL A 138 -2.80 -18.56 -5.81
CA VAL A 138 -2.02 -17.84 -4.78
C VAL A 138 -1.82 -18.72 -3.56
N GLN A 139 -2.84 -19.45 -3.14
CA GLN A 139 -2.80 -20.32 -1.96
C GLN A 139 -1.98 -21.61 -2.16
N GLU A 140 -1.59 -21.95 -3.39
CA GLU A 140 -0.59 -23.00 -3.67
C GLU A 140 0.84 -22.60 -3.23
N HIS A 141 1.06 -21.29 -3.02
CA HIS A 141 2.37 -20.79 -2.59
C HIS A 141 2.44 -20.70 -1.06
N GLU A 142 3.40 -21.38 -0.45
CA GLU A 142 3.73 -21.18 0.96
C GLU A 142 4.15 -19.73 1.25
N ASN A 143 3.80 -19.23 2.42
CA ASN A 143 4.10 -17.87 2.87
C ASN A 143 3.53 -16.76 1.96
N CYS A 144 2.42 -17.01 1.31
CA CYS A 144 1.69 -16.02 0.53
C CYS A 144 0.36 -15.64 1.22
N GLU A 145 0.04 -14.36 1.22
CA GLU A 145 -1.24 -13.83 1.67
C GLU A 145 -2.04 -13.32 0.45
N VAL A 146 -3.33 -13.55 0.44
CA VAL A 146 -4.23 -13.00 -0.59
C VAL A 146 -4.60 -11.57 -0.21
N MET A 147 -4.58 -10.65 -1.18
CA MET A 147 -5.22 -9.35 -1.09
C MET A 147 -6.35 -9.26 -2.11
N LEU A 148 -7.58 -9.23 -1.63
CA LEU A 148 -8.77 -9.11 -2.49
C LEU A 148 -8.86 -7.69 -3.05
N MET A 149 -8.47 -7.55 -4.32
CA MET A 149 -8.63 -6.32 -5.08
C MET A 149 -10.08 -6.17 -5.53
N THR A 150 -10.53 -4.94 -5.65
CA THR A 150 -11.84 -4.69 -6.25
C THR A 150 -11.88 -5.09 -7.72
N SER A 151 -13.09 -5.29 -8.25
CA SER A 151 -13.38 -5.43 -9.68
C SER A 151 -14.45 -4.42 -10.08
N ARG A 152 -14.62 -4.17 -11.38
CA ARG A 152 -15.66 -3.24 -11.85
C ARG A 152 -17.03 -3.61 -11.31
N HIS A 153 -17.40 -4.88 -11.38
CA HIS A 153 -18.72 -5.33 -10.91
C HIS A 153 -18.87 -5.26 -9.40
N LEU A 154 -17.82 -5.62 -8.64
CA LEU A 154 -17.82 -5.53 -7.18
C LEU A 154 -17.97 -4.07 -6.73
N SER A 155 -17.29 -3.13 -7.40
CA SER A 155 -17.35 -1.69 -7.08
C SER A 155 -18.71 -1.06 -7.32
N GLN A 156 -19.50 -1.63 -8.25
CA GLN A 156 -20.82 -1.12 -8.62
C GLN A 156 -21.94 -1.60 -7.69
N LEU A 157 -21.68 -2.60 -6.84
CA LEU A 157 -22.68 -3.10 -5.91
C LEU A 157 -22.95 -2.07 -4.80
N PRO A 158 -24.23 -1.96 -4.36
CA PRO A 158 -24.56 -1.23 -3.14
C PRO A 158 -23.75 -1.77 -1.93
N PRO A 159 -23.48 -0.95 -0.89
CA PRO A 159 -22.63 -1.36 0.23
C PRO A 159 -23.01 -2.70 0.88
N ALA A 160 -24.29 -2.96 1.09
CA ALA A 160 -24.74 -4.22 1.68
C ALA A 160 -24.50 -5.44 0.77
N GLU A 161 -24.79 -5.31 -0.52
CA GLU A 161 -24.52 -6.36 -1.50
C GLU A 161 -23.00 -6.54 -1.70
N ARG A 162 -22.23 -5.48 -1.61
CA ARG A 162 -20.76 -5.52 -1.67
C ARG A 162 -20.18 -6.28 -0.48
N ARG A 163 -20.71 -6.08 0.73
CA ARG A 163 -20.36 -6.89 1.91
C ARG A 163 -20.60 -8.37 1.64
N ASP A 164 -21.81 -8.72 1.19
CA ASP A 164 -22.20 -10.10 0.95
C ASP A 164 -21.32 -10.74 -0.13
N ALA A 165 -20.99 -9.99 -1.17
CA ALA A 165 -20.05 -10.41 -2.21
C ALA A 165 -18.64 -10.70 -1.66
N TYR A 166 -18.10 -9.86 -0.75
CA TYR A 166 -16.84 -10.15 -0.09
C TYR A 166 -16.92 -11.41 0.77
N TYR A 167 -18.06 -11.66 1.43
CA TYR A 167 -18.25 -12.86 2.23
C TYR A 167 -18.34 -14.12 1.36
N GLU A 168 -19.00 -14.04 0.19
CA GLU A 168 -18.99 -15.14 -0.79
C GLU A 168 -17.57 -15.43 -1.31
N ILE A 169 -16.78 -14.41 -1.63
CA ILE A 169 -15.38 -14.59 -2.02
C ILE A 169 -14.59 -15.25 -0.90
N ALA A 170 -14.86 -14.87 0.36
CA ALA A 170 -14.15 -15.41 1.51
C ALA A 170 -14.33 -16.93 1.69
N GLU A 171 -15.41 -17.53 1.14
CA GLU A 171 -15.60 -18.97 1.19
C GLU A 171 -14.49 -19.74 0.45
N TYR A 172 -13.82 -19.13 -0.54
CA TYR A 172 -12.72 -19.74 -1.26
C TYR A 172 -11.35 -19.58 -0.55
N LEU A 173 -11.28 -18.76 0.50
CA LEU A 173 -10.05 -18.55 1.25
C LEU A 173 -9.81 -19.70 2.24
N THR A 174 -8.63 -20.29 2.21
CA THR A 174 -8.17 -21.28 3.21
C THR A 174 -7.40 -20.59 4.34
N HIS A 175 -6.86 -19.40 4.09
CA HIS A 175 -6.11 -18.57 5.03
C HIS A 175 -6.70 -17.16 5.09
N PRO A 176 -6.44 -16.41 6.17
CA PRO A 176 -6.84 -15.01 6.25
C PRO A 176 -6.28 -14.16 5.11
N ALA A 177 -7.05 -13.15 4.69
CA ALA A 177 -6.73 -12.28 3.56
C ALA A 177 -6.84 -10.81 3.95
N LEU A 178 -6.23 -9.94 3.13
CA LEU A 178 -6.46 -8.51 3.13
C LEU A 178 -7.56 -8.15 2.14
N VAL A 179 -8.28 -7.07 2.40
CA VAL A 179 -9.18 -6.43 1.42
C VAL A 179 -8.55 -5.13 0.92
N HIS A 180 -8.94 -4.68 -0.28
CA HIS A 180 -8.38 -3.45 -0.84
C HIS A 180 -9.47 -2.46 -1.23
N ALA A 181 -9.51 -1.32 -0.54
CA ALA A 181 -10.25 -0.14 -0.93
C ALA A 181 -9.39 0.69 -1.89
N LEU A 182 -9.88 0.91 -3.10
CA LEU A 182 -9.15 1.62 -4.16
C LEU A 182 -9.98 2.82 -4.63
N GLU A 183 -9.34 3.98 -4.67
CA GLU A 183 -9.99 5.23 -5.05
C GLU A 183 -10.09 5.41 -6.58
N PRO A 184 -11.14 6.12 -7.07
CA PRO A 184 -11.30 6.42 -8.49
C PRO A 184 -10.12 7.17 -9.13
N ALA A 185 -9.31 7.87 -8.33
CA ALA A 185 -8.09 8.52 -8.81
C ALA A 185 -7.08 7.54 -9.45
N PHE A 186 -7.05 6.28 -9.01
CA PHE A 186 -6.20 5.24 -9.58
C PHE A 186 -6.88 4.49 -10.73
N VAL A 187 -8.16 4.16 -10.56
CA VAL A 187 -8.95 3.43 -11.55
C VAL A 187 -10.37 4.00 -11.58
N PRO A 188 -10.85 4.58 -12.69
CA PRO A 188 -12.07 5.38 -12.73
C PRO A 188 -13.36 4.70 -12.25
N TRP A 189 -13.43 3.37 -12.29
CA TRP A 189 -14.58 2.60 -11.83
C TRP A 189 -14.42 2.05 -10.41
N ALA A 190 -13.27 2.26 -9.77
CA ALA A 190 -13.05 1.83 -8.40
C ALA A 190 -13.84 2.67 -7.40
N THR A 191 -13.98 2.19 -6.19
CA THR A 191 -14.62 2.90 -5.08
C THR A 191 -13.98 2.50 -3.76
N THR A 192 -13.85 3.45 -2.87
CA THR A 192 -13.43 3.23 -1.49
C THR A 192 -14.51 2.50 -0.70
N PHE A 193 -14.17 2.08 0.51
CA PHE A 193 -15.15 1.51 1.41
C PHE A 193 -15.82 2.62 2.22
N GLU A 194 -17.14 2.57 2.28
CA GLU A 194 -17.89 3.36 3.26
C GLU A 194 -17.55 2.85 4.67
N PRO A 195 -17.62 3.71 5.69
CA PRO A 195 -17.33 3.35 7.07
C PRO A 195 -18.03 2.06 7.54
N TRP A 196 -19.31 1.94 7.27
CA TRP A 196 -20.08 0.77 7.63
C TRP A 196 -19.55 -0.51 6.97
N LEU A 197 -19.23 -0.46 5.66
CA LEU A 197 -18.74 -1.63 4.93
C LEU A 197 -17.40 -2.12 5.51
N LEU A 198 -16.44 -1.20 5.73
CA LEU A 198 -15.15 -1.60 6.28
C LEU A 198 -15.29 -2.19 7.68
N TRP A 199 -16.19 -1.61 8.51
CA TRP A 199 -16.48 -2.17 9.82
C TRP A 199 -17.04 -3.60 9.73
N GLN A 200 -17.96 -3.87 8.79
CA GLN A 200 -18.47 -5.22 8.54
C GLN A 200 -17.35 -6.19 8.11
N LEU A 201 -16.50 -5.77 7.17
CA LEU A 201 -15.37 -6.58 6.73
C LEU A 201 -14.39 -6.85 7.87
N ALA A 202 -14.13 -5.87 8.72
CA ALA A 202 -13.24 -6.02 9.88
C ALA A 202 -13.77 -6.99 10.95
N GLN A 203 -15.07 -7.30 10.96
CA GLN A 203 -15.67 -8.31 11.85
C GLN A 203 -15.55 -9.73 11.28
N HIS A 204 -15.27 -9.89 9.99
CA HIS A 204 -15.21 -11.20 9.38
C HIS A 204 -13.89 -11.92 9.70
N PRO A 205 -13.92 -13.18 10.22
CA PRO A 205 -12.73 -13.84 10.75
C PRO A 205 -11.64 -14.11 9.70
N LYS A 206 -11.99 -14.14 8.41
CA LYS A 206 -11.03 -14.34 7.32
C LYS A 206 -10.38 -13.04 6.83
N PHE A 207 -10.81 -11.87 7.28
CA PHE A 207 -10.20 -10.60 6.92
C PHE A 207 -9.38 -10.06 8.08
N VAL A 208 -8.05 -10.04 7.93
CA VAL A 208 -7.12 -9.61 8.98
C VAL A 208 -6.56 -8.22 8.78
N GLY A 209 -6.93 -7.57 7.71
CA GLY A 209 -6.50 -6.23 7.39
C GLY A 209 -7.00 -5.76 6.04
N GLY A 210 -6.69 -4.53 5.72
CA GLY A 210 -7.01 -3.97 4.42
C GLY A 210 -6.03 -2.90 4.00
N LYS A 211 -5.79 -2.78 2.70
CA LYS A 211 -5.15 -1.62 2.12
C LYS A 211 -6.21 -0.56 1.86
N ILE A 212 -6.03 0.61 2.44
CA ILE A 212 -6.90 1.76 2.25
C ILE A 212 -6.16 2.75 1.35
N SER A 213 -6.35 2.59 0.04
CA SER A 213 -5.81 3.50 -0.98
C SER A 213 -6.80 4.64 -1.20
N THR A 214 -6.86 5.53 -0.22
CA THR A 214 -7.53 6.82 -0.33
C THR A 214 -6.46 7.91 -0.39
N LEU A 215 -6.71 8.95 -1.15
CA LEU A 215 -5.91 10.17 -1.14
C LEU A 215 -6.51 11.21 -0.18
N ASP A 216 -7.39 10.75 0.71
CA ASP A 216 -8.03 11.50 1.78
C ASP A 216 -7.46 11.01 3.14
N GLU A 217 -6.43 11.68 3.62
CA GLU A 217 -5.79 11.37 4.89
C GLU A 217 -6.78 11.36 6.08
N PRO A 218 -7.71 12.31 6.24
CA PRO A 218 -8.75 12.23 7.26
C PRO A 218 -9.57 10.95 7.22
N HIS A 219 -9.90 10.45 6.03
CA HIS A 219 -10.62 9.20 5.87
C HIS A 219 -9.81 8.00 6.41
N PHE A 220 -8.52 7.92 6.07
CA PHE A 220 -7.64 6.89 6.61
C PHE A 220 -7.48 6.99 8.13
N LEU A 221 -7.28 8.20 8.65
CA LEU A 221 -7.11 8.45 10.09
C LEU A 221 -8.32 8.01 10.90
N TYR A 222 -9.51 8.29 10.40
CA TYR A 222 -10.74 7.85 11.02
C TYR A 222 -10.80 6.32 11.18
N TRP A 223 -10.41 5.58 10.13
CA TRP A 223 -10.37 4.12 10.13
C TRP A 223 -9.32 3.56 11.07
N ALA A 224 -8.12 4.13 11.03
CA ALA A 224 -7.03 3.72 11.89
C ALA A 224 -7.42 3.88 13.37
N ALA A 225 -8.00 5.04 13.72
CA ALA A 225 -8.47 5.32 15.08
C ALA A 225 -9.59 4.35 15.50
N MET A 226 -10.57 4.11 14.64
CA MET A 226 -11.67 3.18 14.93
C MET A 226 -11.15 1.76 15.18
N CYS A 227 -10.24 1.26 14.36
CA CYS A 227 -9.68 -0.08 14.54
C CYS A 227 -8.85 -0.19 15.82
N ASP A 228 -8.09 0.86 16.17
CA ASP A 228 -7.32 0.92 17.41
C ASP A 228 -8.24 0.99 18.65
N ASP A 229 -9.26 1.84 18.62
CA ASP A 229 -10.19 2.03 19.74
C ASP A 229 -11.05 0.79 20.00
N LEU A 230 -11.47 0.10 18.95
CA LEU A 230 -12.24 -1.13 19.05
C LEU A 230 -11.38 -2.37 19.28
N ARG A 231 -10.05 -2.24 19.30
CA ARG A 231 -9.11 -3.35 19.37
C ARG A 231 -9.42 -4.48 18.38
N LEU A 232 -9.85 -4.08 17.19
CA LEU A 232 -10.14 -5.03 16.13
C LEU A 232 -8.86 -5.78 15.73
N SER A 233 -8.97 -7.05 15.46
CA SER A 233 -7.87 -7.85 14.90
C SER A 233 -7.50 -7.43 13.47
N PHE A 234 -8.31 -6.57 12.87
CA PHE A 234 -8.11 -6.03 11.53
C PHE A 234 -7.09 -4.88 11.53
N ALA A 235 -6.06 -4.99 10.69
CA ALA A 235 -5.02 -3.98 10.54
C ALA A 235 -5.26 -3.12 9.27
N PRO A 236 -5.70 -1.86 9.42
CA PRO A 236 -5.79 -0.95 8.28
C PRO A 236 -4.39 -0.51 7.87
N HIS A 237 -3.96 -0.91 6.67
CA HIS A 237 -2.71 -0.45 6.08
C HIS A 237 -2.97 0.85 5.32
N SER A 238 -2.22 1.89 5.60
CA SER A 238 -2.24 3.08 4.74
C SER A 238 -1.75 2.70 3.35
N GLY A 239 -2.58 2.94 2.37
CA GLY A 239 -2.24 2.91 0.95
C GLY A 239 -2.20 4.30 0.36
N ASP A 240 -2.25 5.33 1.21
CA ASP A 240 -2.12 6.73 0.84
C ASP A 240 -0.63 7.07 0.71
N ASP A 241 -0.20 7.26 -0.52
CA ASP A 241 1.17 7.59 -0.83
C ASP A 241 1.53 9.04 -0.42
N PHE A 242 0.55 9.92 -0.18
CA PHE A 242 0.77 11.25 0.40
C PHE A 242 0.76 11.25 1.93
N GLY A 243 0.14 10.26 2.56
CA GLY A 243 -0.05 10.16 4.02
C GLY A 243 1.03 9.36 4.75
N ILE A 244 2.17 9.04 4.14
CA ILE A 244 3.20 8.16 4.71
C ILE A 244 3.73 8.68 6.05
N ALA A 245 4.04 9.98 6.14
CA ALA A 245 4.55 10.60 7.36
C ALA A 245 3.55 10.46 8.52
N THR A 246 2.28 10.66 8.25
CA THR A 246 1.21 10.53 9.24
C THR A 246 1.01 9.08 9.68
N ALA A 247 1.01 8.14 8.75
CA ALA A 247 0.93 6.72 9.08
C ALA A 247 2.11 6.27 9.97
N ILE A 248 3.34 6.72 9.67
CA ILE A 248 4.51 6.43 10.52
C ILE A 248 4.32 7.01 11.92
N ARG A 249 3.91 8.28 12.04
CA ARG A 249 3.70 8.95 13.34
C ARG A 249 2.64 8.26 14.20
N LEU A 250 1.61 7.72 13.58
CA LEU A 250 0.55 6.99 14.26
C LEU A 250 0.88 5.51 14.50
N GLY A 251 2.02 5.02 14.01
CA GLY A 251 2.39 3.62 14.12
C GLY A 251 1.50 2.70 13.28
N GLN A 252 0.88 3.21 12.23
CA GLN A 252 0.04 2.42 11.35
C GLN A 252 0.88 1.65 10.32
N PRO A 253 0.45 0.45 9.91
CA PRO A 253 1.13 -0.29 8.87
C PRO A 253 1.00 0.43 7.53
N LEU A 254 2.03 0.32 6.70
CA LEU A 254 2.10 0.88 5.35
C LEU A 254 2.00 -0.23 4.30
N LEU A 255 1.18 -0.02 3.28
CA LEU A 255 1.15 -0.81 2.06
C LEU A 255 1.05 0.15 0.87
N VAL A 256 2.18 0.63 0.39
CA VAL A 256 2.28 1.78 -0.51
C VAL A 256 3.04 1.47 -1.79
N GLY A 257 2.64 2.14 -2.88
CA GLY A 257 3.36 2.16 -4.15
C GLY A 257 4.67 2.94 -4.06
N ALA A 258 4.68 4.00 -3.28
CA ALA A 258 5.85 4.84 -3.02
C ALA A 258 7.06 4.07 -2.48
N ALA A 259 6.85 2.94 -1.81
CA ALA A 259 7.97 2.11 -1.35
C ALA A 259 8.89 1.66 -2.49
N VAL A 260 8.39 1.56 -3.72
CA VAL A 260 9.19 1.19 -4.89
C VAL A 260 10.26 2.23 -5.22
N THR A 261 10.02 3.49 -4.90
CA THR A 261 10.93 4.61 -5.18
C THR A 261 11.56 5.21 -3.92
N ALA A 262 10.94 5.00 -2.77
CA ALA A 262 11.28 5.67 -1.52
C ALA A 262 11.59 4.71 -0.35
N ALA A 263 11.79 3.41 -0.59
CA ALA A 263 12.05 2.45 0.49
C ALA A 263 13.15 2.90 1.47
N PRO A 264 14.33 3.39 1.04
CA PRO A 264 15.34 3.85 1.99
C PRO A 264 14.89 5.02 2.86
N LEU A 265 14.14 5.97 2.28
CA LEU A 265 13.61 7.11 3.04
C LEU A 265 12.55 6.68 4.05
N ILE A 266 11.62 5.79 3.62
CA ILE A 266 10.55 5.27 4.49
C ILE A 266 11.14 4.45 5.63
N CYS A 267 12.09 3.57 5.34
CA CYS A 267 12.76 2.74 6.35
C CYS A 267 13.54 3.60 7.35
N ALA A 268 14.30 4.59 6.86
CA ALA A 268 15.00 5.55 7.72
C ALA A 268 14.04 6.38 8.60
N ALA A 269 12.90 6.82 8.02
CA ALA A 269 11.90 7.56 8.76
C ALA A 269 11.26 6.72 9.88
N LYS A 270 10.96 5.44 9.60
CA LYS A 270 10.44 4.51 10.60
C LYS A 270 11.41 4.27 11.74
N ASP A 271 12.68 4.06 11.42
CA ASP A 271 13.75 3.84 12.40
C ASP A 271 13.95 5.07 13.28
N MET A 272 14.19 6.24 12.69
CA MET A 272 14.36 7.48 13.43
C MET A 272 13.14 7.85 14.29
N TRP A 273 11.94 7.67 13.78
CA TRP A 273 10.72 7.95 14.53
C TRP A 273 10.53 7.01 15.72
N LEU A 274 10.87 5.74 15.55
CA LEU A 274 10.78 4.76 16.63
C LEU A 274 11.80 5.07 17.75
N ASP A 275 13.02 5.43 17.38
CA ASP A 275 14.06 5.79 18.34
C ASP A 275 13.68 7.02 19.14
N ASP A 276 13.15 8.06 18.51
CA ASP A 276 12.67 9.27 19.18
C ASP A 276 11.49 8.97 20.12
N ALA A 277 10.52 8.16 19.70
CA ALA A 277 9.39 7.77 20.54
C ALA A 277 9.84 6.95 21.78
N VAL A 278 10.82 6.07 21.62
CA VAL A 278 11.41 5.31 22.73
C VAL A 278 12.20 6.21 23.66
N ALA A 279 12.98 7.16 23.12
CA ALA A 279 13.74 8.10 23.92
C ALA A 279 12.83 9.03 24.74
N ALA A 280 11.75 9.55 24.13
CA ALA A 280 10.75 10.36 24.82
C ALA A 280 10.11 9.62 25.99
N LYS A 281 9.71 8.35 25.80
CA LYS A 281 9.11 7.54 26.85
C LYS A 281 10.07 7.28 28.02
N ARG A 282 11.36 7.15 27.77
CA ARG A 282 12.37 6.92 28.81
C ARG A 282 12.80 8.19 29.57
N GLY A 283 12.13 9.33 29.33
CA GLY A 283 12.47 10.60 29.96
C GLY A 283 13.86 11.15 29.58
N ARG A 284 14.47 10.62 28.53
CA ARG A 284 15.80 11.04 28.07
C ARG A 284 15.79 12.35 27.30
N THR A 285 14.61 12.82 26.92
CA THR A 285 14.42 14.12 26.26
C THR A 285 14.32 15.25 27.29
N GLY A 286 15.34 15.41 28.09
CA GLY A 286 15.45 16.54 29.02
C GLY A 286 15.51 17.90 28.31
N GLN A 287 15.39 17.94 27.00
CA GLN A 287 15.36 19.13 26.17
C GLN A 287 14.47 18.92 24.93
N GLY A 288 13.31 18.40 25.13
CA GLY A 288 12.08 18.58 24.38
C GLY A 288 12.14 18.80 22.88
N GLY A 289 12.75 17.94 22.10
CA GLY A 289 12.68 18.07 20.65
C GLY A 289 12.81 16.71 19.98
N PHE A 290 11.81 16.33 19.21
CA PHE A 290 11.99 15.30 18.19
C PHE A 290 13.19 15.68 17.32
N ASP A 291 13.97 14.68 16.88
CA ASP A 291 15.10 14.94 16.00
C ASP A 291 14.62 15.65 14.73
N SER A 292 15.10 16.86 14.51
CA SER A 292 14.72 17.68 13.35
C SER A 292 15.03 16.97 12.02
N ARG A 293 15.88 15.95 12.03
CA ARG A 293 16.20 15.12 10.85
C ARG A 293 15.00 14.34 10.36
N VAL A 294 14.16 13.83 11.25
CA VAL A 294 12.95 13.07 10.87
C VAL A 294 11.95 13.93 10.10
N TYR A 295 11.79 15.20 10.49
CA TYR A 295 10.93 16.13 9.77
C TYR A 295 11.45 16.47 8.38
N LYS A 296 12.77 16.64 8.23
CA LYS A 296 13.39 16.83 6.91
C LYS A 296 13.22 15.61 6.03
N LEU A 297 13.21 14.43 6.63
CA LEU A 297 12.95 13.18 5.94
C LEU A 297 11.50 13.10 5.45
N PHE A 298 10.54 13.50 6.29
CA PHE A 298 9.14 13.60 5.90
C PHE A 298 8.92 14.63 4.78
N GLU A 299 9.61 15.78 4.81
CA GLU A 299 9.57 16.76 3.72
C GLU A 299 10.13 16.16 2.40
N ALA A 300 11.21 15.40 2.48
CA ALA A 300 11.82 14.76 1.31
C ALA A 300 10.87 13.69 0.73
N LEU A 301 10.25 12.88 1.57
CA LEU A 301 9.23 11.92 1.18
C LEU A 301 8.07 12.62 0.48
N GLN A 302 7.45 13.61 1.12
CA GLN A 302 6.33 14.36 0.57
C GLN A 302 6.67 14.98 -0.79
N SER A 303 7.87 15.62 -0.90
CA SER A 303 8.31 16.22 -2.16
C SER A 303 8.47 15.20 -3.29
N LEU A 304 8.83 13.96 -2.98
CA LEU A 304 8.93 12.89 -3.97
C LEU A 304 7.54 12.39 -4.37
N GLU A 305 6.68 12.15 -3.38
CA GLU A 305 5.32 11.65 -3.59
C GLU A 305 4.47 12.64 -4.39
N ASP A 306 4.56 13.93 -4.09
CA ASP A 306 3.87 15.01 -4.83
C ASP A 306 4.22 15.03 -6.32
N VAL A 307 5.39 14.52 -6.69
CA VAL A 307 5.81 14.41 -8.09
C VAL A 307 5.41 13.06 -8.69
N VAL A 308 5.68 11.97 -7.99
CA VAL A 308 5.42 10.60 -8.50
C VAL A 308 3.94 10.30 -8.61
N PHE A 309 3.14 10.67 -7.60
CA PHE A 309 1.69 10.41 -7.53
C PHE A 309 0.85 11.62 -7.90
N ARG A 310 1.43 12.60 -8.57
CA ARG A 310 0.72 13.81 -8.97
C ARG A 310 -0.60 13.51 -9.66
N LEU A 311 -1.66 14.18 -9.19
CA LEU A 311 -2.96 14.14 -9.85
C LEU A 311 -2.96 15.02 -11.10
N ASP A 312 -3.51 14.51 -12.19
CA ASP A 312 -3.79 15.31 -13.39
C ASP A 312 -4.96 16.29 -13.16
N ALA A 313 -5.29 17.09 -14.15
CA ALA A 313 -6.40 18.05 -14.08
C ALA A 313 -7.79 17.39 -13.86
N ARG A 314 -7.89 16.08 -14.03
CA ARG A 314 -9.11 15.29 -13.80
C ARG A 314 -9.09 14.59 -12.44
N GLY A 315 -8.05 14.79 -11.64
CA GLY A 315 -7.86 14.12 -10.35
C GLY A 315 -7.38 12.66 -10.47
N SER A 316 -6.76 12.29 -11.58
CA SER A 316 -6.23 10.94 -11.80
C SER A 316 -4.75 10.87 -11.45
N ALA A 317 -4.35 9.84 -10.71
CA ALA A 317 -2.97 9.48 -10.42
C ALA A 317 -2.39 8.46 -11.44
N ALA A 318 -3.07 8.19 -12.55
CA ALA A 318 -2.76 7.06 -13.43
C ALA A 318 -1.33 7.10 -14.04
N ALA A 319 -0.69 8.28 -14.07
CA ALA A 319 0.68 8.43 -14.55
C ALA A 319 1.76 7.92 -13.58
N TYR A 320 1.42 7.63 -12.31
CA TYR A 320 2.42 7.31 -11.28
C TYR A 320 3.34 6.14 -11.63
N LYS A 321 2.83 5.15 -12.38
CA LYS A 321 3.63 3.97 -12.79
C LYS A 321 4.77 4.36 -13.72
N HIS A 322 4.53 5.32 -14.62
CA HIS A 322 5.56 5.89 -15.49
C HIS A 322 6.62 6.64 -14.70
N SER A 323 6.18 7.50 -13.77
CA SER A 323 7.09 8.26 -12.92
C SER A 323 7.93 7.35 -12.04
N THR A 324 7.33 6.29 -11.50
CA THR A 324 8.02 5.24 -10.72
C THR A 324 9.09 4.54 -11.58
N ALA A 325 8.74 4.05 -12.77
CA ALA A 325 9.69 3.39 -13.66
C ALA A 325 10.81 4.34 -14.10
N HIS A 326 10.48 5.59 -14.43
CA HIS A 326 11.46 6.60 -14.82
C HIS A 326 12.45 6.93 -13.69
N LEU A 327 11.96 7.03 -12.44
CA LEU A 327 12.81 7.27 -11.28
C LEU A 327 13.75 6.10 -11.02
N LEU A 328 13.27 4.86 -11.09
CA LEU A 328 14.11 3.66 -10.95
C LEU A 328 15.16 3.56 -12.07
N PHE A 329 14.81 3.96 -13.29
CA PHE A 329 15.76 4.06 -14.39
C PHE A 329 16.86 5.09 -14.11
N GLN A 330 16.52 6.27 -13.61
CA GLN A 330 17.49 7.30 -13.23
C GLN A 330 18.36 6.90 -12.01
N LEU A 331 17.88 6.00 -11.17
CA LEU A 331 18.66 5.39 -10.10
C LEU A 331 19.60 4.28 -10.60
N GLY A 332 19.52 3.91 -11.88
CA GLY A 332 20.30 2.80 -12.44
C GLY A 332 19.83 1.42 -11.98
N ILE A 333 18.62 1.35 -11.41
CA ILE A 333 18.01 0.09 -10.96
C ILE A 333 17.37 -0.64 -12.15
N LEU A 334 16.74 0.10 -13.07
CA LEU A 334 16.17 -0.41 -14.31
C LEU A 334 17.02 0.01 -15.50
N ASP A 335 16.98 -0.80 -16.57
CA ASP A 335 17.66 -0.51 -17.84
C ASP A 335 16.76 0.29 -18.80
N SER A 336 15.44 0.32 -18.53
CA SER A 336 14.44 1.09 -19.31
C SER A 336 13.37 1.69 -18.38
N PRO A 337 12.83 2.87 -18.70
CA PRO A 337 11.68 3.43 -17.99
C PRO A 337 10.32 2.91 -18.53
N GLU A 338 10.32 1.85 -19.34
CA GLU A 338 9.11 1.29 -19.93
C GLU A 338 8.23 0.61 -18.87
N ILE A 339 6.93 0.70 -19.10
CA ILE A 339 5.89 0.04 -18.30
C ILE A 339 5.09 -0.92 -19.18
N HIS A 340 4.07 -1.57 -18.60
CA HIS A 340 3.20 -2.48 -19.32
C HIS A 340 2.63 -1.83 -20.59
N PRO A 341 2.72 -2.48 -21.77
CA PRO A 341 2.33 -1.87 -23.05
C PRO A 341 0.86 -1.43 -23.15
N GLU A 342 -0.02 -2.07 -22.38
CA GLU A 342 -1.44 -1.71 -22.34
C GLU A 342 -1.74 -0.55 -21.37
N CYS A 343 -0.75 -0.05 -20.63
CA CYS A 343 -0.95 1.14 -19.80
C CYS A 343 -0.85 2.39 -20.69
N PRO A 344 -1.91 3.24 -20.71
CA PRO A 344 -1.85 4.47 -21.48
C PRO A 344 -0.78 5.39 -20.88
N ASP A 345 0.00 6.03 -21.74
CA ASP A 345 0.89 7.11 -21.30
C ASP A 345 0.06 8.38 -21.08
N LEU A 346 -0.15 8.71 -19.82
CA LEU A 346 -0.92 9.87 -19.39
C LEU A 346 -0.02 10.96 -18.79
N ARG A 347 1.31 10.85 -18.97
CA ARG A 347 2.26 11.86 -18.49
C ARG A 347 2.14 13.15 -19.26
N GLY A 348 2.35 14.26 -18.56
CA GLY A 348 2.65 15.53 -19.22
C GLY A 348 4.09 15.53 -19.75
N ASP A 349 4.37 16.35 -20.77
CA ASP A 349 5.69 16.46 -21.39
C ASP A 349 6.80 16.90 -20.40
N ASP A 350 6.41 17.61 -19.34
CA ASP A 350 7.30 18.12 -18.28
C ASP A 350 7.57 17.11 -17.16
N GLU A 351 6.93 15.97 -17.17
CA GLU A 351 7.01 15.03 -16.04
C GLU A 351 8.39 14.37 -15.87
N PRO A 352 9.09 13.93 -16.93
CA PRO A 352 10.44 13.39 -16.78
C PRO A 352 11.42 14.39 -16.14
N GLU A 353 11.31 15.68 -16.47
CA GLU A 353 12.13 16.74 -15.88
C GLU A 353 11.81 16.93 -14.40
N ARG A 354 10.53 16.98 -14.02
CA ARG A 354 10.10 17.10 -12.62
C ARG A 354 10.56 15.92 -11.76
N VAL A 355 10.46 14.70 -12.28
CA VAL A 355 10.94 13.49 -11.59
C VAL A 355 12.45 13.59 -11.36
N THR A 356 13.20 14.06 -12.37
CA THR A 356 14.65 14.30 -12.27
C THR A 356 14.99 15.33 -11.19
N GLU A 357 14.26 16.44 -11.16
CA GLU A 357 14.48 17.48 -10.12
C GLU A 357 14.15 16.98 -8.71
N ALA A 358 13.07 16.22 -8.56
CA ALA A 358 12.71 15.62 -7.28
C ALA A 358 13.80 14.65 -6.81
N LEU A 359 14.32 13.80 -7.70
CA LEU A 359 15.39 12.88 -7.38
C LEU A 359 16.69 13.62 -6.96
N ILE A 360 17.05 14.72 -7.63
CA ILE A 360 18.20 15.53 -7.23
C ILE A 360 18.03 16.07 -5.80
N ARG A 361 16.85 16.53 -5.44
CA ARG A 361 16.55 17.01 -4.08
C ARG A 361 16.65 15.86 -3.06
N VAL A 362 16.08 14.72 -3.36
CA VAL A 362 16.15 13.52 -2.52
C VAL A 362 17.60 13.07 -2.33
N ARG A 363 18.40 12.97 -3.39
CA ARG A 363 19.82 12.61 -3.31
C ARG A 363 20.62 13.54 -2.38
N ARG A 364 20.40 14.85 -2.49
CA ARG A 364 21.04 15.82 -1.61
C ARG A 364 20.62 15.64 -0.14
N MET A 365 19.35 15.37 0.10
CA MET A 365 18.84 15.12 1.45
C MET A 365 19.38 13.81 2.01
N ALA A 366 19.31 12.73 1.24
CA ALA A 366 19.81 11.41 1.62
C ALA A 366 21.31 11.48 1.98
N ALA A 367 22.11 12.14 1.15
CA ALA A 367 23.54 12.34 1.43
C ALA A 367 23.78 13.11 2.76
N ARG A 368 23.00 14.16 3.03
CA ARG A 368 23.12 14.94 4.28
C ARG A 368 22.73 14.14 5.53
N LEU A 369 21.79 13.20 5.37
CA LEU A 369 21.28 12.38 6.47
C LEU A 369 21.99 11.03 6.57
N GLY A 370 22.90 10.72 5.65
CA GLY A 370 23.61 9.43 5.61
C GLY A 370 22.71 8.26 5.23
N ILE A 371 21.67 8.51 4.39
CA ILE A 371 20.72 7.48 3.93
C ILE A 371 21.27 6.83 2.67
N PRO A 372 21.56 5.52 2.68
CA PRO A 372 22.07 4.80 1.50
C PRO A 372 20.97 4.59 0.45
N GLY A 373 21.40 4.22 -0.77
CA GLY A 373 20.52 3.76 -1.85
C GLY A 373 20.14 4.85 -2.86
N TYR A 374 20.63 6.08 -2.68
CA TYR A 374 20.47 7.20 -3.62
C TYR A 374 21.80 7.73 -4.17
N GLU A 375 22.87 7.01 -3.94
CA GLU A 375 24.19 7.31 -4.49
C GLU A 375 24.16 7.19 -6.03
N VAL A 376 25.05 7.89 -6.71
CA VAL A 376 25.23 7.84 -8.18
C VAL A 376 26.33 6.84 -8.49
#